data_7a1ad2c8e002019009837933797291b9
#
_entry.id   7a1ad2c8e002019009837933797291b9
#
_cell.length_a   1.000
_cell.length_b   1.000
_cell.length_c   1.000
_cell.angle_alpha   90.00
_cell.angle_beta   90.00
_cell.angle_gamma   90.00
#
_symmetry.space_group_name_H-M   'P 1'
#
loop_
_entity.id
_entity.type
_entity.pdbx_description
1 polymer ?
#
loop_
_entity_poly.entity_id
_entity_poly.type
_entity_poly.pdbx_seq_one_letter_code
_entity_poly.pdbx_strand_id
1 'polypeptide(L)'
;MKELKLIPPNDPRVQTAIAPYTDDMLKEHDFKDRKELTEAMFTCMNKFHGIGLTCNQVGLPFNMFVAGGHPSIDGGKAIAMYNPMIISSSVENLMMKEGCLTYPFLFLNIKRPRKCVFKYEDSEGKLQEAHLDGMMSRICQHEYDHILGRNFVEHVSKFKLKRAQDKAIKEIERLKRYKEQNNQA
;
A
#
# COMPACT_ATOMS: atom_id res chain seq x y z
N MET A 1 -11.75 7.16 -17.04
CA MET A 1 -10.76 6.51 -16.15
C MET A 1 -11.43 5.33 -15.46
N LYS A 2 -10.80 4.17 -15.43
CA LYS A 2 -11.33 2.95 -14.79
C LYS A 2 -11.43 3.13 -13.27
N GLU A 3 -12.60 2.91 -12.68
CA GLU A 3 -12.77 2.99 -11.24
C GLU A 3 -12.27 1.71 -10.58
N LEU A 4 -11.22 1.81 -9.77
CA LEU A 4 -10.67 0.71 -8.99
C LEU A 4 -11.37 0.63 -7.62
N LYS A 5 -11.49 -0.60 -7.08
CA LYS A 5 -12.08 -0.86 -5.77
C LYS A 5 -11.15 -1.75 -4.94
N LEU A 6 -11.03 -1.44 -3.65
CA LEU A 6 -10.32 -2.31 -2.73
C LEU A 6 -11.00 -3.67 -2.62
N ILE A 7 -10.21 -4.73 -2.61
CA ILE A 7 -10.67 -6.09 -2.35
C ILE A 7 -10.46 -6.45 -0.87
N PRO A 8 -11.25 -7.39 -0.34
CA PRO A 8 -11.19 -7.72 1.08
C PRO A 8 -9.89 -8.47 1.47
N PRO A 9 -9.48 -8.42 2.75
CA PRO A 9 -8.22 -9.01 3.21
C PRO A 9 -8.12 -10.54 3.09
N ASN A 10 -9.26 -11.22 2.96
CA ASN A 10 -9.34 -12.67 2.76
C ASN A 10 -9.34 -13.08 1.27
N ASP A 11 -9.26 -12.12 0.34
CA ASP A 11 -9.10 -12.43 -1.08
C ASP A 11 -7.69 -13.00 -1.32
N PRO A 12 -7.55 -14.19 -1.95
CA PRO A 12 -6.25 -14.81 -2.18
C PRO A 12 -5.24 -13.93 -2.92
N ARG A 13 -5.71 -13.03 -3.79
CA ARG A 13 -4.86 -12.12 -4.56
C ARG A 13 -4.01 -11.20 -3.67
N VAL A 14 -4.53 -10.78 -2.51
CA VAL A 14 -3.78 -9.93 -1.56
C VAL A 14 -2.64 -10.70 -0.89
N GLN A 15 -2.72 -12.03 -0.84
CA GLN A 15 -1.75 -12.90 -0.16
C GLN A 15 -0.84 -13.65 -1.14
N THR A 16 -0.93 -13.33 -2.43
CA THR A 16 -0.14 -13.99 -3.48
C THR A 16 0.94 -13.03 -3.98
N ALA A 17 2.17 -13.51 -4.06
CA ALA A 17 3.27 -12.76 -4.67
C ALA A 17 2.96 -12.44 -6.15
N ILE A 18 3.23 -11.22 -6.55
CA ILE A 18 2.92 -10.74 -7.90
C ILE A 18 4.10 -11.03 -8.82
N ALA A 19 3.81 -11.66 -9.97
CA ALA A 19 4.81 -11.89 -11.02
C ALA A 19 5.31 -10.56 -11.62
N PRO A 20 6.50 -10.52 -12.24
CA PRO A 20 6.99 -9.32 -12.91
C PRO A 20 5.98 -8.77 -13.92
N TYR A 21 5.83 -7.44 -13.89
CA TYR A 21 4.94 -6.73 -14.80
C TYR A 21 5.56 -6.59 -16.20
N THR A 22 4.71 -6.71 -17.23
CA THR A 22 5.01 -6.36 -18.62
C THR A 22 3.88 -5.53 -19.21
N ASP A 23 4.18 -4.67 -20.20
CA ASP A 23 3.18 -3.78 -20.80
C ASP A 23 2.05 -4.52 -21.53
N ASP A 24 2.28 -5.74 -21.99
CA ASP A 24 1.25 -6.55 -22.65
C ASP A 24 0.09 -6.90 -21.70
N MET A 25 0.35 -7.00 -20.40
CA MET A 25 -0.66 -7.28 -19.38
C MET A 25 -1.72 -6.18 -19.27
N LEU A 26 -1.41 -4.94 -19.69
CA LEU A 26 -2.35 -3.80 -19.63
C LEU A 26 -3.60 -4.03 -20.45
N LYS A 27 -3.45 -4.62 -21.66
CA LYS A 27 -4.56 -4.88 -22.59
C LYS A 27 -5.59 -5.85 -22.03
N GLU A 28 -5.10 -6.88 -21.30
CA GLU A 28 -5.97 -7.89 -20.68
C GLU A 28 -6.83 -7.32 -19.55
N HIS A 29 -6.43 -6.14 -19.03
CA HIS A 29 -7.08 -5.47 -17.92
C HIS A 29 -7.68 -4.09 -18.31
N ASP A 30 -7.86 -3.82 -19.62
CA ASP A 30 -8.46 -2.60 -20.16
C ASP A 30 -7.74 -1.29 -19.74
N PHE A 31 -6.42 -1.31 -19.70
CA PHE A 31 -5.60 -0.10 -19.55
C PHE A 31 -4.87 0.20 -20.85
N LYS A 32 -4.89 1.46 -21.25
CA LYS A 32 -4.24 1.94 -22.47
C LYS A 32 -2.70 1.92 -22.33
N ASP A 33 -2.21 2.42 -21.22
CA ASP A 33 -0.79 2.59 -20.95
C ASP A 33 -0.50 2.65 -19.43
N ARG A 34 0.80 2.68 -19.06
CA ARG A 34 1.25 2.79 -17.66
C ARG A 34 0.74 4.07 -16.98
N LYS A 35 0.57 5.16 -17.72
CA LYS A 35 0.11 6.44 -17.16
C LYS A 35 -1.33 6.32 -16.69
N GLU A 36 -2.21 5.74 -17.50
CA GLU A 36 -3.60 5.51 -17.12
C GLU A 36 -3.70 4.60 -15.89
N LEU A 37 -2.93 3.52 -15.82
CA LEU A 37 -2.87 2.67 -14.64
C LEU A 37 -2.39 3.44 -13.42
N THR A 38 -1.30 4.21 -13.54
CA THR A 38 -0.74 5.02 -12.47
C THR A 38 -1.77 6.03 -11.93
N GLU A 39 -2.47 6.74 -12.81
CA GLU A 39 -3.51 7.71 -12.45
C GLU A 39 -4.70 7.03 -11.75
N ALA A 40 -5.15 5.87 -12.24
CA ALA A 40 -6.22 5.10 -11.63
C ALA A 40 -5.83 4.63 -10.20
N MET A 41 -4.57 4.20 -10.01
CA MET A 41 -4.04 3.79 -8.71
C MET A 41 -3.97 4.96 -7.72
N PHE A 42 -3.44 6.12 -8.13
CA PHE A 42 -3.43 7.33 -7.28
C PHE A 42 -4.84 7.80 -6.95
N THR A 43 -5.76 7.78 -7.91
CA THR A 43 -7.16 8.14 -7.71
C THR A 43 -7.82 7.23 -6.68
N CYS A 44 -7.61 5.93 -6.78
CA CYS A 44 -8.11 4.95 -5.82
C CYS A 44 -7.49 5.16 -4.44
N MET A 45 -6.16 5.30 -4.34
CA MET A 45 -5.45 5.57 -3.10
C MET A 45 -6.00 6.81 -2.39
N ASN A 46 -6.13 7.92 -3.10
CA ASN A 46 -6.62 9.20 -2.56
C ASN A 46 -8.09 9.12 -2.11
N LYS A 47 -8.95 8.40 -2.87
CA LYS A 47 -10.36 8.17 -2.51
C LYS A 47 -10.52 7.53 -1.13
N PHE A 48 -9.60 6.65 -0.74
CA PHE A 48 -9.59 5.97 0.55
C PHE A 48 -8.64 6.63 1.57
N HIS A 49 -8.15 7.84 1.30
CA HIS A 49 -7.21 8.57 2.17
C HIS A 49 -5.93 7.78 2.49
N GLY A 50 -5.47 6.96 1.53
CA GLY A 50 -4.23 6.19 1.63
C GLY A 50 -3.01 7.04 1.31
N ILE A 51 -1.85 6.54 1.71
CA ILE A 51 -0.53 7.12 1.42
C ILE A 51 0.36 6.15 0.63
N GLY A 52 -0.16 4.95 0.37
CA GLY A 52 0.40 3.90 -0.48
C GLY A 52 -0.71 2.94 -0.92
N LEU A 53 -0.54 2.31 -2.08
CA LEU A 53 -1.47 1.31 -2.63
C LEU A 53 -0.77 0.43 -3.65
N THR A 54 -0.84 -0.88 -3.45
CA THR A 54 -0.31 -1.89 -4.37
C THR A 54 -1.42 -2.50 -5.23
N CYS A 55 -1.12 -2.87 -6.47
CA CYS A 55 -2.10 -3.38 -7.43
C CYS A 55 -2.89 -4.59 -6.96
N ASN A 56 -2.30 -5.53 -6.19
CA ASN A 56 -3.04 -6.67 -5.66
C ASN A 56 -4.16 -6.29 -4.68
N GLN A 57 -4.05 -5.16 -3.99
CA GLN A 57 -5.09 -4.64 -3.09
C GLN A 57 -6.37 -4.18 -3.84
N VAL A 58 -6.27 -3.99 -5.14
CA VAL A 58 -7.40 -3.70 -6.04
C VAL A 58 -7.68 -4.85 -7.01
N GLY A 59 -7.09 -6.01 -6.76
CA GLY A 59 -7.31 -7.23 -7.55
C GLY A 59 -6.60 -7.28 -8.90
N LEU A 60 -5.66 -6.37 -9.16
CA LEU A 60 -4.85 -6.34 -10.37
C LEU A 60 -3.53 -7.13 -10.18
N PRO A 61 -3.09 -7.93 -11.16
CA PRO A 61 -1.89 -8.76 -11.05
C PRO A 61 -0.61 -8.03 -11.45
N PHE A 62 -0.57 -6.70 -11.31
CA PHE A 62 0.58 -5.90 -11.75
C PHE A 62 1.59 -5.72 -10.61
N ASN A 63 2.84 -6.05 -10.86
CA ASN A 63 3.96 -5.79 -9.96
C ASN A 63 4.28 -4.30 -9.95
N MET A 64 3.40 -3.54 -9.30
CA MET A 64 3.41 -2.09 -9.25
C MET A 64 2.70 -1.58 -8.01
N PHE A 65 3.19 -0.50 -7.45
CA PHE A 65 2.52 0.28 -6.41
C PHE A 65 2.69 1.79 -6.61
N VAL A 66 1.84 2.56 -5.95
CA VAL A 66 1.95 4.00 -5.79
C VAL A 66 2.16 4.37 -4.33
N ALA A 67 2.92 5.46 -4.06
CA ALA A 67 3.23 5.91 -2.71
C ALA A 67 3.38 7.44 -2.63
N GLY A 68 3.11 8.02 -1.46
CA GLY A 68 3.28 9.45 -1.19
C GLY A 68 2.08 10.31 -1.56
N GLY A 69 2.34 11.53 -2.07
CA GLY A 69 1.32 12.49 -2.49
C GLY A 69 0.67 13.30 -1.36
N HIS A 70 0.94 12.99 -0.09
CA HIS A 70 0.46 13.78 1.03
C HIS A 70 1.46 14.90 1.39
N PRO A 71 1.02 16.16 1.59
CA PRO A 71 1.94 17.30 1.82
C PRO A 71 2.91 17.12 2.98
N SER A 72 2.53 16.39 4.03
CA SER A 72 3.39 16.10 5.19
C SER A 72 4.43 15.00 4.96
N ILE A 73 4.43 14.36 3.79
CA ILE A 73 5.33 13.26 3.44
C ILE A 73 6.25 13.73 2.33
N ASP A 74 7.52 13.96 2.66
CA ASP A 74 8.56 14.37 1.72
C ASP A 74 8.13 15.53 0.78
N GLY A 75 7.46 16.56 1.37
CA GLY A 75 6.97 17.71 0.64
C GLY A 75 5.86 17.43 -0.38
N GLY A 76 5.12 16.33 -0.22
CA GLY A 76 4.06 15.93 -1.15
C GLY A 76 4.55 15.11 -2.34
N LYS A 77 5.80 14.64 -2.30
CA LYS A 77 6.34 13.78 -3.36
C LYS A 77 5.49 12.53 -3.53
N ALA A 78 5.17 12.23 -4.78
CA ALA A 78 4.46 11.04 -5.18
C ALA A 78 5.33 10.18 -6.10
N ILE A 79 5.25 8.86 -5.98
CA ILE A 79 6.04 7.93 -6.77
C ILE A 79 5.19 6.72 -7.18
N ALA A 80 5.37 6.28 -8.44
CA ALA A 80 4.86 5.02 -8.94
C ALA A 80 6.05 4.13 -9.28
N MET A 81 6.07 2.92 -8.76
CA MET A 81 7.15 1.97 -8.98
C MET A 81 6.63 0.71 -9.65
N TYR A 82 7.09 0.45 -10.87
CA TYR A 82 6.88 -0.79 -11.60
C TYR A 82 8.08 -1.72 -11.41
N ASN A 83 7.82 -3.00 -11.21
CA ASN A 83 8.86 -4.00 -10.95
C ASN A 83 9.87 -3.56 -9.86
N PRO A 84 9.40 -3.04 -8.71
CA PRO A 84 10.28 -2.54 -7.67
C PRO A 84 11.12 -3.67 -7.07
N MET A 85 12.36 -3.33 -6.72
CA MET A 85 13.29 -4.22 -6.02
C MET A 85 14.07 -3.42 -4.97
N ILE A 86 14.09 -3.87 -3.73
CA ILE A 86 14.98 -3.31 -2.70
C ILE A 86 16.39 -3.82 -2.97
N ILE A 87 17.32 -2.91 -3.26
CA ILE A 87 18.72 -3.25 -3.52
C ILE A 87 19.65 -2.97 -2.32
N SER A 88 19.18 -2.13 -1.37
CA SER A 88 19.90 -1.83 -0.13
C SER A 88 18.96 -1.37 0.96
N SER A 89 19.33 -1.62 2.21
CA SER A 89 18.62 -1.15 3.40
C SER A 89 19.58 -0.78 4.51
N SER A 90 19.24 0.22 5.34
CA SER A 90 20.04 0.61 6.49
C SER A 90 20.00 -0.44 7.60
N VAL A 91 21.09 -0.52 8.37
CA VAL A 91 21.14 -1.29 9.64
C VAL A 91 20.26 -0.62 10.71
N GLU A 92 20.21 0.73 10.69
CA GLU A 92 19.33 1.50 11.57
C GLU A 92 17.88 1.20 11.28
N ASN A 93 17.11 0.89 12.31
CA ASN A 93 15.69 0.61 12.23
C ASN A 93 14.87 1.66 12.97
N LEU A 94 13.67 1.94 12.48
CA LEU A 94 12.68 2.76 13.16
C LEU A 94 11.44 1.92 13.51
N MET A 95 10.90 2.18 14.71
CA MET A 95 9.58 1.69 15.10
C MET A 95 8.55 2.74 14.72
N MET A 96 7.64 2.42 13.82
CA MET A 96 6.57 3.34 13.40
C MET A 96 5.21 2.65 13.40
N LYS A 97 4.14 3.43 13.59
CA LYS A 97 2.77 2.96 13.48
C LYS A 97 2.39 2.85 12.01
N GLU A 98 1.98 1.66 11.59
CA GLU A 98 1.47 1.36 10.25
C GLU A 98 -0.02 1.02 10.29
N GLY A 99 -0.73 1.40 9.24
CA GLY A 99 -2.07 0.94 8.88
C GLY A 99 -2.06 0.48 7.43
N CYS A 100 -3.11 -0.21 7.00
CA CYS A 100 -3.24 -0.69 5.63
C CYS A 100 -4.69 -0.49 5.16
N LEU A 101 -4.89 -0.07 3.91
CA LEU A 101 -6.22 0.08 3.33
C LEU A 101 -6.98 -1.25 3.27
N THR A 102 -6.26 -2.37 3.13
CA THR A 102 -6.84 -3.72 3.18
C THR A 102 -7.38 -4.09 4.56
N TYR A 103 -6.84 -3.48 5.65
CA TYR A 103 -7.22 -3.76 7.04
C TYR A 103 -7.68 -2.47 7.74
N PRO A 104 -8.90 -1.98 7.46
CA PRO A 104 -9.38 -0.72 8.01
C PRO A 104 -9.39 -0.73 9.54
N PHE A 105 -8.98 0.41 10.14
CA PHE A 105 -8.87 0.63 11.59
C PHE A 105 -7.83 -0.23 12.33
N LEU A 106 -7.13 -1.14 11.64
CA LEU A 106 -6.04 -1.92 12.23
C LEU A 106 -4.73 -1.15 12.12
N PHE A 107 -4.12 -0.86 13.27
CA PHE A 107 -2.84 -0.17 13.36
C PHE A 107 -1.86 -0.97 14.22
N LEU A 108 -0.63 -1.12 13.74
CA LEU A 108 0.43 -1.89 14.38
C LEU A 108 1.73 -1.07 14.44
N ASN A 109 2.48 -1.20 15.54
CA ASN A 109 3.83 -0.67 15.60
C ASN A 109 4.80 -1.70 15.03
N ILE A 110 5.45 -1.36 13.92
CA ILE A 110 6.32 -2.24 13.15
C ILE A 110 7.72 -1.65 13.08
N LYS A 111 8.72 -2.52 13.25
CA LYS A 111 10.14 -2.18 13.13
C LYS A 111 10.59 -2.48 11.69
N ARG A 112 11.11 -1.45 10.99
CA ARG A 112 11.69 -1.59 9.64
C ARG A 112 12.96 -0.77 9.52
N PRO A 113 13.85 -1.07 8.55
CA PRO A 113 14.95 -0.20 8.18
C PRO A 113 14.50 1.24 7.97
N ARG A 114 15.27 2.19 8.52
CA ARG A 114 15.00 3.61 8.37
C ARG A 114 15.10 4.07 6.92
N LYS A 115 16.15 3.57 6.22
CA LYS A 115 16.43 3.91 4.83
C LYS A 115 16.37 2.65 3.97
N CYS A 116 15.96 2.82 2.72
CA CYS A 116 16.08 1.80 1.70
C CYS A 116 16.36 2.43 0.34
N VAL A 117 16.96 1.64 -0.54
CA VAL A 117 17.19 2.00 -1.93
C VAL A 117 16.39 1.04 -2.79
N PHE A 118 15.52 1.59 -3.63
CA PHE A 118 14.76 0.84 -4.61
C PHE A 118 15.32 1.05 -6.01
N LYS A 119 15.40 -0.03 -6.78
CA LYS A 119 15.51 0.00 -8.24
C LYS A 119 14.14 -0.37 -8.81
N TYR A 120 13.66 0.39 -9.80
CA TYR A 120 12.31 0.23 -10.34
C TYR A 120 12.22 0.84 -11.75
N GLU A 121 11.12 0.59 -12.45
CA GLU A 121 10.75 1.32 -13.66
C GLU A 121 9.70 2.37 -13.30
N ASP A 122 9.79 3.57 -13.87
CA ASP A 122 8.76 4.62 -13.72
C ASP A 122 7.57 4.41 -14.68
N SER A 123 6.61 5.34 -14.65
CA SER A 123 5.44 5.30 -15.54
C SER A 123 5.75 5.53 -17.03
N GLU A 124 6.98 5.84 -17.38
CA GLU A 124 7.49 5.92 -18.76
C GLU A 124 8.31 4.69 -19.16
N GLY A 125 8.45 3.70 -18.24
CA GLY A 125 9.24 2.49 -18.45
C GLY A 125 10.76 2.71 -18.30
N LYS A 126 11.21 3.86 -17.78
CA LYS A 126 12.61 4.14 -17.55
C LYS A 126 13.09 3.57 -16.23
N LEU A 127 14.25 2.92 -16.23
CA LEU A 127 14.88 2.45 -14.99
C LEU A 127 15.31 3.63 -14.13
N GLN A 128 14.94 3.56 -12.86
CA GLN A 128 15.19 4.57 -11.85
C GLN A 128 15.77 3.94 -10.58
N GLU A 129 16.43 4.77 -9.78
CA GLU A 129 16.86 4.42 -8.44
C GLU A 129 16.34 5.47 -7.45
N ALA A 130 15.70 5.03 -6.36
CA ALA A 130 15.17 5.90 -5.33
C ALA A 130 15.84 5.63 -3.99
N HIS A 131 16.54 6.63 -3.44
CA HIS A 131 17.08 6.63 -2.08
C HIS A 131 16.04 7.21 -1.13
N LEU A 132 15.44 6.38 -0.29
CA LEU A 132 14.32 6.74 0.56
C LEU A 132 14.72 6.75 2.04
N ASP A 133 14.19 7.70 2.82
CA ASP A 133 14.37 7.81 4.27
C ASP A 133 13.02 7.98 4.98
N GLY A 134 12.96 7.62 6.26
CA GLY A 134 11.85 7.91 7.15
C GLY A 134 10.50 7.40 6.66
N MET A 135 9.52 8.30 6.54
CA MET A 135 8.14 7.92 6.19
C MET A 135 8.02 7.38 4.76
N MET A 136 8.68 7.98 3.76
CA MET A 136 8.62 7.49 2.39
C MET A 136 9.25 6.09 2.27
N SER A 137 10.39 5.85 2.93
CA SER A 137 10.99 4.52 3.04
C SER A 137 10.01 3.51 3.69
N ARG A 138 9.29 3.94 4.74
CA ARG A 138 8.30 3.13 5.46
C ARG A 138 7.15 2.70 4.53
N ILE A 139 6.58 3.64 3.80
CA ILE A 139 5.47 3.39 2.88
C ILE A 139 5.92 2.41 1.79
N CYS A 140 7.02 2.70 1.10
CA CYS A 140 7.48 1.84 0.01
C CYS A 140 7.84 0.42 0.46
N GLN A 141 8.39 0.24 1.68
CA GLN A 141 8.61 -1.09 2.24
C GLN A 141 7.29 -1.83 2.56
N HIS A 142 6.25 -1.10 3.00
CA HIS A 142 4.92 -1.66 3.24
C HIS A 142 4.29 -2.14 1.92
N GLU A 143 4.33 -1.30 0.87
CA GLU A 143 3.81 -1.66 -0.44
C GLU A 143 4.61 -2.79 -1.10
N TYR A 144 5.91 -2.85 -0.86
CA TYR A 144 6.75 -3.94 -1.33
C TYR A 144 6.41 -5.29 -0.67
N ASP A 145 6.01 -5.29 0.61
CA ASP A 145 5.49 -6.52 1.23
C ASP A 145 4.28 -7.06 0.45
N HIS A 146 3.35 -6.19 0.02
CA HIS A 146 2.20 -6.60 -0.81
C HIS A 146 2.63 -7.21 -2.15
N ILE A 147 3.67 -6.67 -2.79
CA ILE A 147 4.27 -7.27 -4.01
C ILE A 147 4.73 -8.71 -3.73
N LEU A 148 5.31 -8.97 -2.56
CA LEU A 148 5.78 -10.28 -2.14
C LEU A 148 4.68 -11.21 -1.60
N GLY A 149 3.41 -10.79 -1.65
CA GLY A 149 2.28 -11.52 -1.08
C GLY A 149 2.26 -11.55 0.44
N ARG A 150 2.96 -10.61 1.09
CA ARG A 150 3.04 -10.48 2.54
C ARG A 150 2.15 -9.36 3.04
N ASN A 151 1.75 -9.46 4.29
CA ASN A 151 0.95 -8.42 4.94
C ASN A 151 1.65 -7.89 6.18
N PHE A 152 1.43 -6.60 6.48
CA PHE A 152 2.05 -5.95 7.64
C PHE A 152 1.71 -6.63 8.98
N VAL A 153 0.61 -7.39 9.06
CA VAL A 153 0.22 -8.15 10.25
C VAL A 153 1.21 -9.26 10.62
N GLU A 154 2.02 -9.72 9.67
CA GLU A 154 3.03 -10.76 9.86
C GLU A 154 4.26 -10.27 10.62
N HIS A 155 4.47 -8.95 10.69
CA HIS A 155 5.61 -8.34 11.40
C HIS A 155 5.44 -8.26 12.91
N VAL A 156 4.32 -8.74 13.45
CA VAL A 156 4.06 -8.71 14.89
C VAL A 156 3.67 -10.07 15.43
N SER A 157 3.83 -10.28 16.75
CA SER A 157 3.40 -11.52 17.38
C SER A 157 1.86 -11.66 17.33
N LYS A 158 1.36 -12.90 17.34
CA LYS A 158 -0.08 -13.21 17.39
C LYS A 158 -0.79 -12.48 18.53
N PHE A 159 -0.14 -12.33 19.70
CA PHE A 159 -0.68 -11.61 20.84
C PHE A 159 -0.88 -10.12 20.56
N LYS A 160 0.13 -9.44 19.96
CA LYS A 160 0.03 -8.03 19.58
C LYS A 160 -1.05 -7.83 18.51
N LEU A 161 -1.10 -8.72 17.53
CA LEU A 161 -2.10 -8.69 16.46
C LEU A 161 -3.51 -8.80 17.06
N LYS A 162 -3.77 -9.80 17.92
CA LYS A 162 -5.07 -10.01 18.56
C LYS A 162 -5.53 -8.76 19.32
N ARG A 163 -4.65 -8.16 20.13
CA ARG A 163 -4.97 -6.92 20.87
C ARG A 163 -5.33 -5.75 19.94
N ALA A 164 -4.63 -5.61 18.81
CA ALA A 164 -4.91 -4.57 17.84
C ALA A 164 -6.23 -4.82 17.10
N GLN A 165 -6.53 -6.06 16.74
CA GLN A 165 -7.81 -6.47 16.15
C GLN A 165 -8.99 -6.17 17.10
N ASP A 166 -8.87 -6.51 18.38
CA ASP A 166 -9.91 -6.23 19.38
C ASP A 166 -10.19 -4.72 19.51
N LYS A 167 -9.14 -3.87 19.40
CA LYS A 167 -9.31 -2.41 19.37
C LYS A 167 -9.98 -1.94 18.09
N ALA A 168 -9.60 -2.49 16.93
CA ALA A 168 -10.19 -2.14 15.64
C ALA A 168 -11.70 -2.48 15.62
N ILE A 169 -12.10 -3.66 16.12
CA ILE A 169 -13.49 -4.07 16.22
C ILE A 169 -14.29 -3.08 17.09
N LYS A 170 -13.79 -2.73 18.27
CA LYS A 170 -14.44 -1.76 19.16
C LYS A 170 -14.63 -0.39 18.51
N GLU A 171 -13.64 0.07 17.72
CA GLU A 171 -13.73 1.35 17.01
C GLU A 171 -14.78 1.29 15.89
N ILE A 172 -14.82 0.20 15.11
CA ILE A 172 -15.84 -0.02 14.09
C ILE A 172 -17.25 -0.02 14.69
N GLU A 173 -17.44 -0.71 15.81
CA GLU A 173 -18.73 -0.75 16.51
C GLU A 173 -19.14 0.63 17.05
N ARG A 174 -18.17 1.40 17.56
CA ARG A 174 -18.40 2.78 18.01
C ARG A 174 -18.88 3.66 16.88
N LEU A 175 -18.21 3.57 15.71
CA LEU A 175 -18.58 4.36 14.53
C LEU A 175 -19.93 3.96 13.94
N LYS A 176 -20.28 2.69 13.98
CA LYS A 176 -21.63 2.22 13.56
C LYS A 176 -22.70 2.83 14.43
N ARG A 177 -22.58 2.73 15.77
CA ARG A 177 -23.54 3.33 16.73
C ARG A 177 -23.67 4.85 16.54
N TYR A 178 -22.57 5.56 16.31
CA TYR A 178 -22.60 6.99 16.06
C TYR A 178 -23.39 7.34 14.78
N LYS A 179 -23.19 6.58 13.70
CA LYS A 179 -23.94 6.78 12.46
C LYS A 179 -25.43 6.49 12.61
N GLU A 180 -25.79 5.42 13.31
CA GLU A 180 -27.19 5.06 13.59
C GLU A 180 -27.92 6.15 14.40
N GLN A 181 -27.26 6.73 15.39
CA GLN A 181 -27.81 7.82 16.20
C GLN A 181 -28.03 9.11 15.39
N ASN A 182 -27.10 9.44 14.46
CA ASN A 182 -27.18 10.67 13.65
C ASN A 182 -28.09 10.52 12.41
N ASN A 183 -28.40 9.31 11.97
CA ASN A 183 -29.37 9.08 10.88
C ASN A 183 -30.82 9.01 11.37
N GLN A 184 -31.06 9.06 12.68
CA GLN A 184 -32.39 9.10 13.30
C GLN A 184 -32.80 10.50 13.77
N ALA A 185 -31.92 11.50 13.59
CA ALA A 185 -32.15 12.92 13.85
C ALA A 185 -32.34 13.70 12.55
#